data_f9247a70a5c377bbe317d1ac41c75f81
#
_entry.id   f9247a70a5c377bbe317d1ac41c75f81
#
_cell.length_a   1.000
_cell.length_b   1.000
_cell.length_c   1.000
_cell.angle_alpha   90.00
_cell.angle_beta   90.00
_cell.angle_gamma   90.00
#
_symmetry.space_group_name_H-M   'P 1'
#
loop_
_entity.id
_entity.type
_entity.pdbx_description
1 polymer ?
#
loop_
_entity_poly.entity_id
_entity_poly.type
_entity_poly.pdbx_seq_one_letter_code
_entity_poly.pdbx_strand_id
1 'polypeptide(L)'
;KEEYGYGVYDQVITNADLEKWFNNHKDKRIDNSDMKAIGFVHCVGSRDEKVRNSQCSKVCCITAIKQAIEMKEKFPDAQIYCFYMDLRLFGKKFEDFYIKAQRDHGIHFIRGRVSEVSENINGQVIVKAEDTLAGKPIKVTLDLLVLMSGMVCNPDGSKVAGMMSLPIDSDGFLKSSDNVFHITESSKKGIYYAGACTGPKTVPETLAEARSAVLDIHTQIIGQ
;
A
#
# COMPACT_ATOMS: atom_id res chain seq x y z
N LYS A 1 -3.03 -12.79 -2.16
CA LYS A 1 -4.20 -12.15 -1.52
C LYS A 1 -5.25 -13.18 -1.06
N GLU A 2 -5.31 -14.35 -1.71
CA GLU A 2 -6.25 -15.43 -1.33
C GLU A 2 -6.03 -15.93 0.10
N GLU A 3 -4.79 -15.95 0.60
CA GLU A 3 -4.49 -16.30 1.99
C GLU A 3 -5.20 -15.41 3.02
N TYR A 4 -5.63 -14.20 2.61
CA TYR A 4 -6.44 -13.29 3.40
C TYR A 4 -7.92 -13.30 2.98
N GLY A 5 -8.36 -14.27 2.15
CA GLY A 5 -9.75 -14.43 1.74
C GLY A 5 -10.20 -13.55 0.57
N TYR A 6 -9.31 -12.79 -0.07
CA TYR A 6 -9.68 -11.96 -1.22
C TYR A 6 -10.13 -12.80 -2.41
N GLY A 7 -11.33 -12.54 -2.91
CA GLY A 7 -11.98 -13.33 -3.96
C GLY A 7 -12.62 -14.63 -3.48
N VAL A 8 -12.58 -14.89 -2.16
CA VAL A 8 -13.21 -16.04 -1.48
C VAL A 8 -14.31 -15.58 -0.56
N TYR A 9 -14.04 -14.55 0.27
CA TYR A 9 -15.02 -13.96 1.19
C TYR A 9 -15.47 -12.61 0.65
N ASP A 10 -16.79 -12.40 0.58
CA ASP A 10 -17.37 -11.17 0.01
C ASP A 10 -16.95 -9.91 0.77
N GLN A 11 -16.73 -10.01 2.08
CA GLN A 11 -16.36 -8.89 2.95
C GLN A 11 -14.86 -8.57 2.94
N VAL A 12 -14.07 -9.18 2.05
CA VAL A 12 -12.64 -8.88 1.90
C VAL A 12 -12.41 -8.11 0.61
N ILE A 13 -11.93 -6.88 0.74
CA ILE A 13 -11.67 -5.97 -0.37
C ILE A 13 -10.22 -5.47 -0.35
N THR A 14 -9.77 -4.83 -1.43
CA THR A 14 -8.49 -4.13 -1.45
C THR A 14 -8.67 -2.64 -1.12
N ASN A 15 -7.58 -1.98 -0.72
CA ASN A 15 -7.55 -0.52 -0.58
C ASN A 15 -7.93 0.21 -1.88
N ALA A 16 -7.66 -0.37 -3.04
CA ALA A 16 -8.07 0.19 -4.33
C ALA A 16 -9.58 0.07 -4.57
N ASP A 17 -10.21 -1.03 -4.12
CA ASP A 17 -11.67 -1.18 -4.17
C ASP A 17 -12.34 -0.17 -3.25
N LEU A 18 -11.80 0.02 -2.04
CA LEU A 18 -12.28 1.02 -1.10
C LEU A 18 -12.15 2.45 -1.66
N GLU A 19 -11.03 2.78 -2.30
CA GLU A 19 -10.85 4.10 -2.92
C GLU A 19 -11.84 4.34 -4.07
N LYS A 20 -12.14 3.32 -4.86
CA LYS A 20 -13.21 3.39 -5.88
C LYS A 20 -14.56 3.66 -5.24
N TRP A 21 -14.86 3.02 -4.11
CA TRP A 21 -16.10 3.25 -3.40
C TRP A 21 -16.20 4.68 -2.87
N PHE A 22 -15.15 5.25 -2.28
CA PHE A 22 -15.14 6.65 -1.84
C PHE A 22 -15.47 7.62 -2.98
N ASN A 23 -15.04 7.31 -4.20
CA ASN A 23 -15.31 8.14 -5.38
C ASN A 23 -16.70 7.93 -5.98
N ASN A 24 -17.20 6.70 -6.00
CA ASN A 24 -18.42 6.33 -6.75
C ASN A 24 -19.60 5.91 -5.86
N HIS A 25 -19.36 5.63 -4.59
CA HIS A 25 -20.36 5.18 -3.59
C HIS A 25 -21.26 4.00 -4.05
N LYS A 26 -20.70 3.04 -4.80
CA LYS A 26 -21.45 1.90 -5.36
C LYS A 26 -20.72 0.58 -5.13
N ASP A 27 -20.74 0.08 -3.91
CA ASP A 27 -20.32 -1.28 -3.61
C ASP A 27 -21.18 -1.83 -2.48
N LYS A 28 -21.99 -2.83 -2.81
CA LYS A 28 -22.94 -3.45 -1.86
C LYS A 28 -22.26 -4.03 -0.61
N ARG A 29 -20.98 -4.35 -0.70
CA ARG A 29 -20.17 -4.85 0.42
C ARG A 29 -19.95 -3.77 1.49
N ILE A 30 -19.97 -2.50 1.08
CA ILE A 30 -19.66 -1.34 1.93
C ILE A 30 -20.91 -0.50 2.22
N ASP A 31 -21.94 -0.56 1.36
CA ASP A 31 -23.16 0.24 1.47
C ASP A 31 -24.08 -0.18 2.65
N ASN A 32 -23.60 -1.09 3.50
CA ASN A 32 -24.32 -1.52 4.70
C ASN A 32 -24.16 -0.45 5.82
N SER A 33 -25.27 0.12 6.23
CA SER A 33 -25.31 1.16 7.28
C SER A 33 -24.94 0.66 8.69
N ASP A 34 -24.93 -0.66 8.92
CA ASP A 34 -24.75 -1.24 10.25
C ASP A 34 -23.35 -1.82 10.50
N MET A 35 -22.33 -1.35 9.81
CA MET A 35 -20.94 -1.78 10.07
C MET A 35 -20.51 -1.45 11.49
N LYS A 36 -20.10 -2.48 12.24
CA LYS A 36 -19.65 -2.37 13.64
C LYS A 36 -18.15 -2.54 13.78
N ALA A 37 -17.49 -3.26 12.88
CA ALA A 37 -16.07 -3.52 12.97
C ALA A 37 -15.43 -3.60 11.58
N ILE A 38 -14.36 -2.82 11.36
CA ILE A 38 -13.63 -2.74 10.09
C ILE A 38 -12.14 -2.94 10.36
N GLY A 39 -11.50 -3.81 9.58
CA GLY A 39 -10.07 -4.09 9.71
C GLY A 39 -9.26 -3.65 8.48
N PHE A 40 -8.04 -3.18 8.71
CA PHE A 40 -7.05 -2.89 7.68
C PHE A 40 -5.81 -3.75 7.91
N VAL A 41 -5.43 -4.57 6.92
CA VAL A 41 -4.21 -5.39 6.98
C VAL A 41 -3.13 -4.74 6.15
N HIS A 42 -2.04 -4.33 6.79
CA HIS A 42 -0.91 -3.69 6.12
C HIS A 42 0.00 -4.72 5.42
N CYS A 43 0.77 -4.26 4.44
CA CYS A 43 1.82 -5.02 3.75
C CYS A 43 1.34 -6.29 3.05
N VAL A 44 0.10 -6.33 2.54
CA VAL A 44 -0.40 -7.49 1.79
C VAL A 44 0.26 -7.55 0.41
N GLY A 45 1.07 -8.58 0.18
CA GLY A 45 1.85 -8.73 -1.05
C GLY A 45 3.01 -7.74 -1.18
N SER A 46 3.52 -7.21 -0.05
CA SER A 46 4.78 -6.46 0.04
C SER A 46 5.51 -6.82 1.32
N ARG A 47 6.85 -6.71 1.34
CA ARG A 47 7.71 -7.19 2.44
C ARG A 47 7.45 -8.68 2.72
N ASP A 48 7.22 -9.44 1.66
CA ASP A 48 6.84 -10.84 1.70
C ASP A 48 7.62 -11.63 0.64
N GLU A 49 8.55 -12.45 1.12
CA GLU A 49 9.40 -13.30 0.26
C GLU A 49 8.60 -14.42 -0.43
N LYS A 50 7.48 -14.87 0.16
CA LYS A 50 6.64 -15.92 -0.43
C LYS A 50 6.07 -15.51 -1.79
N VAL A 51 5.77 -14.21 -1.94
CA VAL A 51 5.26 -13.66 -3.20
C VAL A 51 6.34 -12.93 -4.01
N ARG A 52 7.62 -13.10 -3.63
CA ARG A 52 8.78 -12.47 -4.28
C ARG A 52 8.69 -10.94 -4.36
N ASN A 53 8.12 -10.31 -3.35
CA ASN A 53 8.08 -8.86 -3.20
C ASN A 53 8.56 -8.49 -1.80
N SER A 54 9.88 -8.45 -1.61
CA SER A 54 10.54 -8.13 -0.34
C SER A 54 10.51 -6.65 -0.01
N GLN A 55 10.17 -5.79 -0.97
CA GLN A 55 10.20 -4.35 -0.83
C GLN A 55 9.00 -3.79 -0.07
N CYS A 56 9.20 -2.61 0.53
CA CYS A 56 8.13 -1.79 1.07
C CYS A 56 7.48 -0.98 -0.05
N SER A 57 6.15 -0.97 -0.11
CA SER A 57 5.39 -0.15 -1.06
C SER A 57 5.33 1.33 -0.71
N LYS A 58 5.97 1.77 0.37
CA LYS A 58 6.10 3.16 0.87
C LYS A 58 4.79 3.88 1.22
N VAL A 59 3.74 3.71 0.40
CA VAL A 59 2.51 4.52 0.49
C VAL A 59 1.39 3.84 1.28
N CYS A 60 1.46 2.52 1.52
CA CYS A 60 0.34 1.79 2.12
C CYS A 60 0.03 2.20 3.57
N CYS A 61 1.04 2.55 4.38
CA CYS A 61 0.80 2.97 5.77
C CYS A 61 -0.01 4.27 5.86
N ILE A 62 0.39 5.29 5.12
CA ILE A 62 -0.32 6.58 5.12
C ILE A 62 -1.71 6.46 4.48
N THR A 63 -1.84 5.64 3.42
CA THR A 63 -3.12 5.37 2.77
C THR A 63 -4.07 4.64 3.72
N ALA A 64 -3.59 3.65 4.47
CA ALA A 64 -4.40 2.93 5.45
C ALA A 64 -4.94 3.87 6.53
N ILE A 65 -4.10 4.75 7.08
CA ILE A 65 -4.52 5.71 8.10
C ILE A 65 -5.57 6.67 7.53
N LYS A 66 -5.35 7.20 6.31
CA LYS A 66 -6.33 8.06 5.63
C LYS A 66 -7.67 7.35 5.48
N GLN A 67 -7.68 6.16 4.88
CA GLN A 67 -8.89 5.39 4.62
C GLN A 67 -9.58 4.95 5.93
N ALA A 68 -8.82 4.63 6.97
CA ALA A 68 -9.36 4.28 8.28
C ALA A 68 -10.08 5.48 8.93
N ILE A 69 -9.53 6.69 8.83
CA ILE A 69 -10.18 7.92 9.30
C ILE A 69 -11.47 8.17 8.51
N GLU A 70 -11.43 8.10 7.18
CA GLU A 70 -12.60 8.31 6.32
C GLU A 70 -13.72 7.28 6.60
N MET A 71 -13.33 6.00 6.85
CA MET A 71 -14.29 4.99 7.28
C MET A 71 -14.88 5.28 8.66
N LYS A 72 -14.07 5.78 9.59
CA LYS A 72 -14.57 6.19 10.93
C LYS A 72 -15.52 7.38 10.86
N GLU A 73 -15.26 8.33 9.98
CA GLU A 73 -16.15 9.48 9.74
C GLU A 73 -17.48 9.03 9.09
N LYS A 74 -17.42 8.04 8.20
CA LYS A 74 -18.62 7.48 7.54
C LYS A 74 -19.42 6.57 8.46
N PHE A 75 -18.75 5.80 9.30
CA PHE A 75 -19.34 4.85 10.27
C PHE A 75 -18.86 5.20 11.70
N PRO A 76 -19.41 6.23 12.33
CA PRO A 76 -18.91 6.74 13.62
C PRO A 76 -18.95 5.71 14.76
N ASP A 77 -19.89 4.78 14.72
CA ASP A 77 -20.03 3.71 15.73
C ASP A 77 -19.13 2.51 15.49
N ALA A 78 -18.52 2.40 14.31
CA ALA A 78 -17.65 1.28 13.97
C ALA A 78 -16.35 1.30 14.75
N GLN A 79 -15.89 0.14 15.21
CA GLN A 79 -14.54 -0.06 15.71
C GLN A 79 -13.61 -0.31 14.52
N ILE A 80 -12.51 0.42 14.43
CA ILE A 80 -11.56 0.29 13.33
C ILE A 80 -10.22 -0.23 13.84
N TYR A 81 -9.69 -1.25 13.17
CA TYR A 81 -8.48 -1.95 13.52
C TYR A 81 -7.46 -1.89 12.38
N CYS A 82 -6.22 -1.49 12.67
CA CYS A 82 -5.09 -1.52 11.74
C CYS A 82 -4.07 -2.57 12.22
N PHE A 83 -3.92 -3.66 11.48
CA PHE A 83 -2.93 -4.70 11.75
C PHE A 83 -1.64 -4.40 10.98
N TYR A 84 -0.53 -4.16 11.67
CA TYR A 84 0.71 -3.70 11.06
C TYR A 84 1.95 -4.36 11.67
N MET A 85 3.03 -4.47 10.90
CA MET A 85 4.33 -4.93 11.40
C MET A 85 5.14 -3.77 11.98
N ASP A 86 5.31 -2.72 11.20
CA ASP A 86 5.83 -1.41 11.56
C ASP A 86 5.16 -0.33 10.69
N LEU A 87 5.05 0.88 11.20
CA LEU A 87 4.52 2.03 10.45
C LEU A 87 5.69 2.82 9.85
N ARG A 88 5.63 3.04 8.54
CA ARG A 88 6.62 3.82 7.79
C ARG A 88 6.00 5.12 7.33
N LEU A 89 6.14 6.15 8.18
CA LEU A 89 5.54 7.46 8.03
C LEU A 89 6.64 8.53 7.97
N PHE A 90 7.29 8.66 6.81
CA PHE A 90 8.50 9.47 6.64
C PHE A 90 8.26 10.95 6.34
N GLY A 91 7.02 11.41 6.26
CA GLY A 91 6.70 12.78 5.90
C GLY A 91 6.52 13.70 7.11
N LYS A 92 6.83 14.98 6.95
CA LYS A 92 6.46 16.00 7.93
C LYS A 92 4.95 15.94 8.18
N LYS A 93 4.52 15.95 9.44
CA LYS A 93 3.14 15.83 9.91
C LYS A 93 2.49 14.44 9.76
N PHE A 94 3.18 13.42 9.26
CA PHE A 94 2.59 12.08 9.19
C PHE A 94 2.51 11.42 10.57
N GLU A 95 3.45 11.74 11.47
CA GLU A 95 3.36 11.33 12.88
C GLU A 95 2.14 11.97 13.56
N ASP A 96 1.93 13.27 13.37
CA ASP A 96 0.75 13.97 13.89
C ASP A 96 -0.55 13.35 13.37
N PHE A 97 -0.56 12.94 12.09
CA PHE A 97 -1.71 12.29 11.46
C PHE A 97 -2.01 10.92 12.07
N TYR A 98 -0.97 10.13 12.36
CA TYR A 98 -1.11 8.87 13.07
C TYR A 98 -1.64 9.06 14.50
N ILE A 99 -1.07 10.03 15.24
CA ILE A 99 -1.52 10.38 16.59
C ILE A 99 -3.00 10.81 16.58
N LYS A 100 -3.39 11.63 15.60
CA LYS A 100 -4.78 12.04 15.41
C LYS A 100 -5.70 10.85 15.16
N ALA A 101 -5.30 9.90 14.32
CA ALA A 101 -6.06 8.68 14.07
C ALA A 101 -6.35 7.89 15.35
N GLN A 102 -5.36 7.79 16.24
CA GLN A 102 -5.53 7.10 17.53
C GLN A 102 -6.39 7.89 18.52
N ARG A 103 -6.09 9.19 18.72
CA ARG A 103 -6.68 10.00 19.80
C ARG A 103 -8.06 10.53 19.45
N ASP A 104 -8.21 11.07 18.24
CA ASP A 104 -9.43 11.78 17.85
C ASP A 104 -10.45 10.83 17.22
N HIS A 105 -9.98 9.82 16.49
CA HIS A 105 -10.84 8.85 15.80
C HIS A 105 -10.92 7.49 16.49
N GLY A 106 -10.14 7.24 17.54
CA GLY A 106 -10.18 5.99 18.30
C GLY A 106 -9.80 4.76 17.49
N ILE A 107 -8.94 4.89 16.47
CA ILE A 107 -8.50 3.77 15.64
C ILE A 107 -7.51 2.91 16.42
N HIS A 108 -7.75 1.62 16.45
CA HIS A 108 -6.93 0.63 17.14
C HIS A 108 -5.78 0.16 16.25
N PHE A 109 -4.55 0.40 16.68
CA PHE A 109 -3.35 -0.05 15.99
C PHE A 109 -2.77 -1.29 16.69
N ILE A 110 -2.82 -2.44 16.03
CA ILE A 110 -2.40 -3.73 16.55
C ILE A 110 -1.10 -4.13 15.86
N ARG A 111 -0.01 -4.14 16.61
CA ARG A 111 1.30 -4.49 16.08
C ARG A 111 1.47 -5.99 16.02
N GLY A 112 1.41 -6.55 14.81
CA GLY A 112 1.61 -7.97 14.57
C GLY A 112 1.20 -8.36 13.16
N ARG A 113 1.57 -9.57 12.75
CA ARG A 113 1.09 -10.15 11.50
C ARG A 113 -0.24 -10.86 11.72
N VAL A 114 -1.14 -10.70 10.77
CA VAL A 114 -2.33 -11.54 10.67
C VAL A 114 -1.87 -12.95 10.31
N SER A 115 -2.25 -13.92 11.13
CA SER A 115 -1.87 -15.32 10.97
C SER A 115 -2.93 -16.14 10.24
N GLU A 116 -4.19 -15.76 10.37
CA GLU A 116 -5.33 -16.46 9.78
C GLU A 116 -6.48 -15.49 9.51
N VAL A 117 -7.14 -15.69 8.37
CA VAL A 117 -8.41 -15.06 8.03
C VAL A 117 -9.39 -16.15 7.66
N SER A 118 -10.56 -16.13 8.27
CA SER A 118 -11.65 -17.08 8.01
C SER A 118 -12.99 -16.36 8.04
N GLU A 119 -14.05 -17.01 7.59
CA GLU A 119 -15.40 -16.49 7.62
C GLU A 119 -16.26 -17.29 8.63
N ASN A 120 -17.16 -16.61 9.32
CA ASN A 120 -18.15 -17.26 10.19
C ASN A 120 -19.45 -17.55 9.43
N ILE A 121 -20.37 -18.25 10.07
CA ILE A 121 -21.67 -18.64 9.50
C ILE A 121 -22.56 -17.44 9.13
N ASN A 122 -22.26 -16.26 9.63
CA ASN A 122 -23.01 -15.01 9.37
C ASN A 122 -22.36 -14.18 8.25
N GLY A 123 -21.31 -14.68 7.58
CA GLY A 123 -20.58 -13.96 6.54
C GLY A 123 -19.60 -12.90 7.06
N GLN A 124 -19.32 -12.85 8.36
CA GLN A 124 -18.35 -11.92 8.93
C GLN A 124 -16.95 -12.51 8.89
N VAL A 125 -15.96 -11.67 8.69
CA VAL A 125 -14.54 -12.06 8.62
C VAL A 125 -13.94 -12.16 10.02
N ILE A 126 -13.33 -13.29 10.32
CA ILE A 126 -12.58 -13.51 11.55
C ILE A 126 -11.09 -13.36 11.25
N VAL A 127 -10.45 -12.43 11.92
CA VAL A 127 -9.01 -12.21 11.84
C VAL A 127 -8.34 -12.68 13.13
N LYS A 128 -7.31 -13.53 13.00
CA LYS A 128 -6.43 -13.91 14.10
C LYS A 128 -5.05 -13.26 13.88
N ALA A 129 -4.52 -12.66 14.93
CA ALA A 129 -3.20 -12.05 14.94
C ALA A 129 -2.55 -12.20 16.32
N GLU A 130 -1.26 -11.97 16.40
CA GLU A 130 -0.56 -11.76 17.66
C GLU A 130 -0.38 -10.26 17.89
N ASP A 131 -0.86 -9.74 19.00
CA ASP A 131 -0.48 -8.39 19.43
C ASP A 131 0.89 -8.47 20.12
N THR A 132 1.94 -8.11 19.39
CA THR A 132 3.33 -8.21 19.88
C THR A 132 3.66 -7.18 20.95
N LEU A 133 2.87 -6.11 21.10
CA LEU A 133 3.04 -5.13 22.18
C LEU A 133 2.39 -5.63 23.48
N ALA A 134 1.24 -6.28 23.37
CA ALA A 134 0.55 -6.87 24.50
C ALA A 134 1.04 -8.31 24.82
N GLY A 135 1.84 -8.92 23.95
CA GLY A 135 2.37 -10.28 24.11
C GLY A 135 1.31 -11.37 24.15
N LYS A 136 0.19 -11.19 23.41
CA LYS A 136 -0.93 -12.13 23.42
C LYS A 136 -1.61 -12.28 22.08
N PRO A 137 -2.18 -13.48 21.79
CA PRO A 137 -3.00 -13.68 20.61
C PRO A 137 -4.31 -12.89 20.74
N ILE A 138 -4.80 -12.40 19.61
CA ILE A 138 -6.08 -11.73 19.50
C ILE A 138 -6.91 -12.35 18.38
N LYS A 139 -8.22 -12.28 18.55
CA LYS A 139 -9.21 -12.68 17.56
C LYS A 139 -10.24 -11.56 17.44
N VAL A 140 -10.44 -11.05 16.23
CA VAL A 140 -11.38 -9.96 15.95
C VAL A 140 -12.36 -10.43 14.88
N THR A 141 -13.66 -10.18 15.10
CA THR A 141 -14.70 -10.40 14.09
C THR A 141 -15.01 -9.07 13.41
N LEU A 142 -15.00 -9.04 12.10
CA LEU A 142 -15.08 -7.83 11.28
C LEU A 142 -16.23 -7.96 10.27
N ASP A 143 -16.91 -6.85 10.01
CA ASP A 143 -17.90 -6.73 8.95
C ASP A 143 -17.25 -6.42 7.60
N LEU A 144 -16.04 -5.86 7.63
CA LEU A 144 -15.24 -5.56 6.43
C LEU A 144 -13.75 -5.70 6.73
N LEU A 145 -13.00 -6.33 5.83
CA LEU A 145 -11.54 -6.42 5.87
C LEU A 145 -10.94 -5.78 4.63
N VAL A 146 -10.11 -4.76 4.81
CA VAL A 146 -9.42 -4.03 3.76
C VAL A 146 -7.95 -4.45 3.70
N LEU A 147 -7.53 -4.95 2.55
CA LEU A 147 -6.16 -5.37 2.31
C LEU A 147 -5.35 -4.24 1.69
N MET A 148 -4.32 -3.75 2.40
CA MET A 148 -3.39 -2.74 1.89
C MET A 148 -2.42 -3.40 0.92
N SER A 149 -2.81 -3.48 -0.34
CA SER A 149 -2.09 -4.18 -1.40
C SER A 149 -0.74 -3.53 -1.70
N GLY A 150 0.28 -4.37 -1.85
CA GLY A 150 1.62 -3.94 -2.24
C GLY A 150 1.69 -3.43 -3.68
N MET A 151 2.62 -2.51 -3.94
CA MET A 151 2.98 -2.10 -5.29
C MET A 151 3.92 -3.13 -5.91
N VAL A 152 3.63 -3.49 -7.14
CA VAL A 152 4.46 -4.36 -7.99
C VAL A 152 4.76 -3.65 -9.30
N CYS A 153 5.80 -4.09 -10.01
CA CYS A 153 6.09 -3.57 -11.34
C CYS A 153 4.91 -3.85 -12.30
N ASN A 154 4.74 -2.96 -13.27
CA ASN A 154 3.76 -3.18 -14.33
C ASN A 154 4.25 -4.34 -15.23
N PRO A 155 3.41 -5.37 -15.50
CA PRO A 155 3.79 -6.48 -16.38
C PRO A 155 4.27 -6.03 -17.78
N ASP A 156 3.75 -4.92 -18.31
CA ASP A 156 4.21 -4.36 -19.57
C ASP A 156 5.56 -3.63 -19.47
N GLY A 157 6.02 -3.31 -18.26
CA GLY A 157 7.34 -2.70 -18.04
C GLY A 157 8.48 -3.58 -18.54
N SER A 158 8.39 -4.90 -18.35
CA SER A 158 9.37 -5.86 -18.86
C SER A 158 9.39 -5.94 -20.39
N LYS A 159 8.26 -5.76 -21.07
CA LYS A 159 8.18 -5.71 -22.54
C LYS A 159 8.91 -4.47 -23.06
N VAL A 160 8.62 -3.31 -22.47
CA VAL A 160 9.30 -2.04 -22.81
C VAL A 160 10.80 -2.15 -22.57
N ALA A 161 11.19 -2.70 -21.42
CA ALA A 161 12.58 -2.96 -21.10
C ALA A 161 13.27 -3.84 -22.14
N GLY A 162 12.61 -4.93 -22.55
CA GLY A 162 13.12 -5.84 -23.60
C GLY A 162 13.29 -5.16 -24.96
N MET A 163 12.29 -4.38 -25.41
CA MET A 163 12.36 -3.65 -26.69
C MET A 163 13.52 -2.65 -26.73
N MET A 164 13.81 -2.02 -25.58
CA MET A 164 14.89 -1.04 -25.44
C MET A 164 16.19 -1.63 -24.92
N SER A 165 16.24 -2.92 -24.61
CA SER A 165 17.37 -3.62 -23.98
C SER A 165 17.82 -2.92 -22.68
N LEU A 166 16.87 -2.53 -21.83
CA LEU A 166 17.10 -1.91 -20.55
C LEU A 166 17.15 -2.98 -19.45
N PRO A 167 18.05 -2.84 -18.47
CA PRO A 167 18.10 -3.77 -17.35
C PRO A 167 16.88 -3.59 -16.41
N ILE A 168 16.42 -4.71 -15.87
CA ILE A 168 15.44 -4.75 -14.79
C ILE A 168 16.10 -5.31 -13.53
N ASP A 169 15.60 -4.95 -12.36
CA ASP A 169 16.06 -5.49 -11.08
C ASP A 169 15.36 -6.82 -10.72
N SER A 170 15.70 -7.38 -9.56
CA SER A 170 15.13 -8.64 -9.07
C SER A 170 13.62 -8.59 -8.84
N ASP A 171 13.07 -7.40 -8.65
CA ASP A 171 11.65 -7.15 -8.37
C ASP A 171 10.86 -6.76 -9.63
N GLY A 172 11.56 -6.72 -10.79
CA GLY A 172 11.00 -6.45 -12.11
C GLY A 172 10.90 -4.97 -12.49
N PHE A 173 11.41 -4.05 -11.66
CA PHE A 173 11.46 -2.63 -11.98
C PHE A 173 12.66 -2.29 -12.88
N LEU A 174 12.56 -1.19 -13.62
CA LEU A 174 13.67 -0.68 -14.42
C LEU A 174 14.83 -0.27 -13.49
N LYS A 175 16.05 -0.67 -13.85
CA LYS A 175 17.24 -0.40 -13.05
C LYS A 175 17.95 0.87 -13.58
N SER A 176 18.07 1.88 -12.71
CA SER A 176 18.84 3.09 -12.98
C SER A 176 20.34 2.76 -13.16
N SER A 177 21.07 3.64 -13.82
CA SER A 177 22.53 3.51 -14.01
C SER A 177 23.27 3.55 -12.66
N ASP A 178 22.80 4.39 -11.75
CA ASP A 178 23.25 4.49 -10.36
C ASP A 178 22.04 4.85 -9.47
N ASN A 179 21.89 4.14 -8.35
CA ASN A 179 20.75 4.33 -7.45
C ASN A 179 20.92 5.51 -6.48
N VAL A 180 22.05 6.21 -6.50
CA VAL A 180 22.37 7.30 -5.58
C VAL A 180 22.51 8.63 -6.31
N PHE A 181 23.35 8.70 -7.35
CA PHE A 181 23.68 9.94 -8.04
C PHE A 181 22.96 10.11 -9.38
N HIS A 182 22.63 9.02 -10.07
CA HIS A 182 22.02 9.02 -11.41
C HIS A 182 20.72 8.24 -11.43
N ILE A 183 19.83 8.56 -10.48
CA ILE A 183 18.57 7.84 -10.26
C ILE A 183 17.58 7.94 -11.43
N THR A 184 17.71 8.99 -12.25
CA THR A 184 16.86 9.25 -13.41
C THR A 184 17.46 8.75 -14.72
N GLU A 185 18.73 8.34 -14.73
CA GLU A 185 19.42 7.89 -15.94
C GLU A 185 19.31 6.38 -16.12
N SER A 186 19.07 5.95 -17.36
CA SER A 186 19.20 4.54 -17.73
C SER A 186 20.66 4.19 -18.06
N SER A 187 20.93 2.91 -18.22
CA SER A 187 22.22 2.43 -18.75
C SER A 187 22.46 2.82 -20.22
N LYS A 188 21.46 3.40 -20.90
CA LYS A 188 21.53 3.83 -22.30
C LYS A 188 21.39 5.33 -22.42
N LYS A 189 22.35 5.95 -23.11
CA LYS A 189 22.31 7.39 -23.38
C LYS A 189 21.02 7.80 -24.09
N GLY A 190 20.38 8.87 -23.60
CA GLY A 190 19.15 9.44 -24.17
C GLY A 190 17.86 8.81 -23.63
N ILE A 191 17.94 7.86 -22.69
CA ILE A 191 16.77 7.28 -22.01
C ILE A 191 16.84 7.64 -20.54
N TYR A 192 15.75 8.23 -20.05
CA TYR A 192 15.61 8.68 -18.67
C TYR A 192 14.37 8.09 -18.02
N TYR A 193 14.41 7.94 -16.70
CA TYR A 193 13.34 7.40 -15.89
C TYR A 193 12.74 8.48 -14.99
N ALA A 194 11.44 8.36 -14.72
CA ALA A 194 10.78 9.14 -13.68
C ALA A 194 9.58 8.36 -13.13
N GLY A 195 9.39 8.42 -11.81
CA GLY A 195 8.26 7.83 -11.14
C GLY A 195 8.38 6.34 -10.83
N ALA A 196 7.25 5.66 -10.69
CA ALA A 196 7.18 4.29 -10.16
C ALA A 196 7.71 3.19 -11.09
N CYS A 197 8.28 3.53 -12.23
CA CYS A 197 8.91 2.56 -13.14
C CYS A 197 10.21 1.96 -12.57
N THR A 198 10.87 2.66 -11.65
CA THR A 198 12.11 2.21 -10.97
C THR A 198 11.88 1.78 -9.51
N GLY A 199 10.63 1.63 -9.08
CA GLY A 199 10.27 1.16 -7.74
C GLY A 199 9.11 1.94 -7.12
N PRO A 200 8.61 1.51 -5.95
CA PRO A 200 7.54 2.20 -5.23
C PRO A 200 7.95 3.61 -4.80
N LYS A 201 7.12 4.60 -5.11
CA LYS A 201 7.36 6.02 -4.84
C LYS A 201 6.10 6.75 -4.40
N THR A 202 6.30 7.80 -3.62
CA THR A 202 5.27 8.78 -3.30
C THR A 202 5.10 9.77 -4.44
N VAL A 203 3.98 10.51 -4.46
CA VAL A 203 3.74 11.58 -5.45
C VAL A 203 4.83 12.66 -5.40
N PRO A 204 5.27 13.18 -4.23
CA PRO A 204 6.38 14.13 -4.17
C PRO A 204 7.69 13.60 -4.74
N GLU A 205 8.05 12.34 -4.47
CA GLU A 205 9.24 11.70 -5.04
C GLU A 205 9.14 11.59 -6.56
N THR A 206 7.99 11.18 -7.09
CA THR A 206 7.73 11.10 -8.53
C THR A 206 7.88 12.46 -9.21
N LEU A 207 7.36 13.53 -8.61
CA LEU A 207 7.49 14.89 -9.14
C LEU A 207 8.95 15.40 -9.09
N ALA A 208 9.67 15.08 -8.02
CA ALA A 208 11.09 15.43 -7.92
C ALA A 208 11.92 14.75 -9.00
N GLU A 209 11.72 13.45 -9.23
CA GLU A 209 12.39 12.70 -10.30
C GLU A 209 12.04 13.21 -11.68
N ALA A 210 10.78 13.53 -11.96
CA ALA A 210 10.38 14.09 -13.24
C ALA A 210 11.12 15.42 -13.53
N ARG A 211 11.29 16.28 -12.51
CA ARG A 211 12.06 17.53 -12.63
C ARG A 211 13.54 17.25 -12.83
N SER A 212 14.10 16.29 -12.12
CA SER A 212 15.51 15.89 -12.30
C SER A 212 15.75 15.34 -13.70
N ALA A 213 14.91 14.44 -14.19
CA ALA A 213 15.01 13.90 -15.54
C ALA A 213 15.00 14.99 -16.63
N VAL A 214 14.13 16.00 -16.48
CA VAL A 214 14.09 17.14 -17.42
C VAL A 214 15.39 17.93 -17.38
N LEU A 215 15.96 18.16 -16.18
CA LEU A 215 17.24 18.86 -16.04
C LEU A 215 18.39 18.07 -16.68
N ASP A 216 18.43 16.75 -16.47
CA ASP A 216 19.44 15.86 -17.06
C ASP A 216 19.36 15.86 -18.59
N ILE A 217 18.14 15.78 -19.15
CA ILE A 217 17.89 15.90 -20.59
C ILE A 217 18.37 17.25 -21.14
N HIS A 218 18.03 18.35 -20.45
CA HIS A 218 18.42 19.70 -20.84
C HIS A 218 19.95 19.85 -20.87
N THR A 219 20.62 19.39 -19.81
CA THR A 219 22.07 19.41 -19.71
C THR A 219 22.74 18.60 -20.83
N GLN A 220 22.17 17.44 -21.17
CA GLN A 220 22.66 16.62 -22.27
C GLN A 220 22.53 17.30 -23.64
N ILE A 221 21.43 18.03 -23.87
CA ILE A 221 21.19 18.73 -25.15
C ILE A 221 22.12 19.95 -25.30
N ILE A 222 22.31 20.74 -24.23
CA ILE A 222 23.13 21.96 -24.30
C ILE A 222 24.62 21.62 -24.24
N GLY A 223 25.01 20.54 -23.56
CA GLY A 223 26.41 20.13 -23.43
C GLY A 223 26.98 19.41 -24.66
N GLN A 224 26.20 19.32 -25.73
CA GLN A 224 26.60 18.87 -27.07
C GLN A 224 26.94 20.08 -27.94
#